data_726edd593f5a09ccc929a2f95365b601
#
_entry.id   726edd593f5a09ccc929a2f95365b601
#
_cell.length_a   1.000
_cell.length_b   1.000
_cell.length_c   1.000
_cell.angle_alpha   90.00
_cell.angle_beta   90.00
_cell.angle_gamma   90.00
#
_symmetry.space_group_name_H-M   'P 1'
#
loop_
_entity.id
_entity.type
_entity.pdbx_description
1 polymer ?
#
loop_
_entity_poly.entity_id
_entity_poly.type
_entity_poly.pdbx_seq_one_letter_code
_entity_poly.pdbx_strand_id
1 'polypeptide(L)'
;DDVEDINVTQKGVDNESISDLELFFHDSFRLLKGAGLWGLNANENNFYAAGEDKFGFYSIVNSCLGYFNDKRILLTVPEKEDFERCIQFNLLMLPILKRTGFGIRTRYWKNKGGIQDKYDFNRRIDVQRKSAEIIMRKYPGMCFVKIRKNGIVDLRFKTRMYHGFTP
;
A
#
# COMPACT_ATOMS: atom_id res chain seq x y z
N ASP A 1 -8.93 -0.31 11.43
CA ASP A 1 -10.39 -0.22 11.55
C ASP A 1 -11.15 -0.93 10.42
N ASP A 2 -10.56 -1.07 9.22
CA ASP A 2 -11.22 -1.65 8.06
C ASP A 2 -10.74 -3.08 7.74
N VAL A 3 -9.70 -3.55 8.39
CA VAL A 3 -9.17 -4.91 8.20
C VAL A 3 -9.93 -5.88 9.09
N GLU A 4 -10.60 -6.85 8.47
CA GLU A 4 -11.31 -7.92 9.17
C GLU A 4 -10.42 -9.14 9.38
N ASP A 5 -9.52 -9.38 8.41
CA ASP A 5 -8.68 -10.56 8.43
C ASP A 5 -7.44 -10.38 7.54
N ILE A 6 -6.38 -11.12 7.84
CA ILE A 6 -5.21 -11.31 6.98
C ILE A 6 -5.16 -12.79 6.60
N ASN A 7 -5.20 -13.05 5.31
CA ASN A 7 -5.26 -14.40 4.79
C ASN A 7 -4.00 -14.78 4.03
N VAL A 8 -3.57 -16.03 4.17
CA VAL A 8 -2.64 -16.66 3.25
C VAL A 8 -3.37 -16.86 1.92
N THR A 9 -2.77 -16.40 0.84
CA THR A 9 -3.35 -16.49 -0.50
C THR A 9 -2.44 -17.34 -1.39
N GLN A 10 -2.99 -18.44 -1.91
CA GLN A 10 -2.32 -19.32 -2.86
C GLN A 10 -3.22 -19.57 -4.07
N LYS A 11 -2.62 -19.62 -5.25
CA LYS A 11 -3.37 -19.84 -6.49
C LYS A 11 -4.04 -21.22 -6.46
N GLY A 12 -5.38 -21.24 -6.59
CA GLY A 12 -6.17 -22.47 -6.65
C GLY A 12 -6.46 -23.14 -5.31
N VAL A 13 -6.18 -22.47 -4.19
CA VAL A 13 -6.49 -22.93 -2.83
C VAL A 13 -7.38 -21.90 -2.14
N ASP A 14 -8.27 -22.37 -1.26
CA ASP A 14 -9.06 -21.48 -0.42
C ASP A 14 -8.16 -20.68 0.53
N ASN A 15 -8.54 -19.45 0.81
CA ASN A 15 -7.77 -18.58 1.69
C ASN A 15 -7.91 -19.05 3.14
N GLU A 16 -6.78 -19.09 3.85
CA GLU A 16 -6.73 -19.41 5.28
C GLU A 16 -6.31 -18.17 6.07
N SER A 17 -6.99 -17.90 7.18
CA SER A 17 -6.61 -16.84 8.12
C SER A 17 -5.26 -17.12 8.76
N ILE A 18 -4.47 -16.08 8.96
CA ILE A 18 -3.23 -16.17 9.73
C ILE A 18 -3.58 -16.40 11.21
N SER A 19 -3.05 -17.46 11.78
CA SER A 19 -3.30 -17.83 13.20
C SER A 19 -2.42 -17.04 14.16
N ASP A 20 -1.24 -16.59 13.75
CA ASP A 20 -0.26 -15.87 14.59
C ASP A 20 0.17 -14.56 13.91
N LEU A 21 -0.52 -13.48 14.27
CA LEU A 21 -0.24 -12.13 13.77
C LEU A 21 1.09 -11.57 14.29
N GLU A 22 1.48 -11.89 15.51
CA GLU A 22 2.72 -11.40 16.10
C GLU A 22 3.92 -11.99 15.34
N LEU A 23 3.93 -13.28 15.14
CA LEU A 23 4.96 -13.96 14.34
C LEU A 23 5.00 -13.42 12.91
N PHE A 24 3.85 -13.19 12.30
CA PHE A 24 3.75 -12.63 10.95
C PHE A 24 4.37 -11.22 10.86
N PHE A 25 4.07 -10.35 11.80
CA PHE A 25 4.65 -9.00 11.84
C PHE A 25 6.15 -9.05 12.10
N HIS A 26 6.58 -9.85 13.07
CA HIS A 26 8.01 -10.04 13.38
C HIS A 26 8.79 -10.53 12.14
N ASP A 27 8.27 -11.53 11.42
CA ASP A 27 8.89 -12.05 10.20
C ASP A 27 8.94 -11.00 9.09
N SER A 28 7.86 -10.22 8.91
CA SER A 28 7.82 -9.14 7.92
C SER A 28 8.87 -8.06 8.17
N PHE A 29 9.10 -7.69 9.42
CA PHE A 29 10.16 -6.74 9.78
C PHE A 29 11.56 -7.34 9.67
N ARG A 30 11.73 -8.63 10.00
CA ARG A 30 13.00 -9.34 9.88
C ARG A 30 13.49 -9.35 8.42
N LEU A 31 12.59 -9.54 7.46
CA LEU A 31 12.91 -9.52 6.03
C LEU A 31 13.43 -8.15 5.54
N LEU A 32 13.06 -7.05 6.19
CA LEU A 32 13.55 -5.70 5.86
C LEU A 32 14.95 -5.39 6.40
N LYS A 33 15.52 -6.24 7.26
CA LYS A 33 16.89 -6.10 7.80
C LYS A 33 17.15 -4.73 8.48
N GLY A 34 16.15 -4.17 9.16
CA GLY A 34 16.30 -2.93 9.96
C GLY A 34 15.98 -1.62 9.23
N ALA A 35 15.60 -1.66 7.95
CA ALA A 35 15.17 -0.47 7.20
C ALA A 35 14.09 -0.81 6.20
N GLY A 36 13.22 0.15 5.85
CA GLY A 36 12.27 -0.01 4.77
C GLY A 36 10.82 -0.10 5.18
N LEU A 37 10.00 -0.54 4.24
CA LEU A 37 8.55 -0.63 4.27
C LEU A 37 8.11 -2.01 3.78
N TRP A 38 7.18 -2.64 4.47
CA TRP A 38 6.49 -3.84 3.98
C TRP A 38 4.97 -3.62 3.93
N GLY A 39 4.28 -4.40 3.11
CA GLY A 39 2.82 -4.45 3.10
C GLY A 39 2.27 -5.57 2.26
N LEU A 40 0.94 -5.72 2.28
CA LEU A 40 0.20 -6.83 1.71
C LEU A 40 -0.47 -6.48 0.38
N ASN A 41 -1.06 -7.49 -0.26
CA ASN A 41 -2.02 -7.24 -1.33
C ASN A 41 -3.27 -6.54 -0.77
N ALA A 42 -3.81 -5.61 -1.55
CA ALA A 42 -4.99 -4.81 -1.18
C ALA A 42 -6.28 -5.63 -1.05
N ASN A 43 -6.25 -6.88 -1.45
CA ASN A 43 -7.37 -7.82 -1.37
C ASN A 43 -6.85 -9.26 -1.31
N GLU A 44 -7.73 -10.19 -0.99
CA GLU A 44 -7.47 -11.63 -0.89
C GLU A 44 -7.71 -12.40 -2.21
N ASN A 45 -7.69 -11.72 -3.36
CA ASN A 45 -7.94 -12.37 -4.64
C ASN A 45 -6.74 -13.21 -5.08
N ASN A 46 -6.89 -14.53 -5.06
CA ASN A 46 -5.87 -15.52 -5.40
C ASN A 46 -5.36 -15.42 -6.83
N PHE A 47 -6.08 -14.76 -7.73
CA PHE A 47 -5.60 -14.52 -9.09
C PHE A 47 -4.39 -13.58 -9.12
N TYR A 48 -4.33 -12.61 -8.20
CA TYR A 48 -3.25 -11.64 -8.07
C TYR A 48 -2.20 -12.02 -7.02
N ALA A 49 -2.50 -13.03 -6.20
CA ALA A 49 -1.60 -13.53 -5.17
C ALA A 49 -0.58 -14.48 -5.82
N ALA A 50 0.64 -14.01 -5.98
CA ALA A 50 1.68 -14.72 -6.73
C ALA A 50 2.63 -15.56 -5.86
N GLY A 51 2.31 -15.83 -4.63
CA GLY A 51 3.05 -16.74 -3.74
C GLY A 51 4.38 -16.23 -3.20
N GLU A 52 5.25 -15.64 -4.01
CA GLU A 52 6.56 -15.17 -3.57
C GLU A 52 6.58 -13.70 -3.20
N ASP A 53 7.25 -13.37 -2.10
CA ASP A 53 7.49 -12.01 -1.67
C ASP A 53 8.36 -11.25 -2.68
N LYS A 54 8.07 -9.98 -2.90
CA LYS A 54 8.74 -9.15 -3.90
C LYS A 54 9.31 -7.89 -3.30
N PHE A 55 10.59 -7.67 -3.57
CA PHE A 55 11.22 -6.37 -3.32
C PHE A 55 11.14 -5.49 -4.56
N GLY A 56 10.83 -4.19 -4.37
CA GLY A 56 10.77 -3.28 -5.49
C GLY A 56 9.89 -2.06 -5.25
N PHE A 57 9.72 -1.24 -6.30
CA PHE A 57 8.86 -0.08 -6.26
C PHE A 57 7.40 -0.49 -6.47
N TYR A 58 6.73 -0.84 -5.39
CA TYR A 58 5.34 -1.27 -5.37
C TYR A 58 4.47 -0.28 -4.60
N SER A 59 3.20 -0.20 -4.99
CA SER A 59 2.17 0.43 -4.18
C SER A 59 1.82 -0.51 -3.02
N ILE A 60 2.06 -0.03 -1.81
CA ILE A 60 1.64 -0.66 -0.57
C ILE A 60 0.47 0.15 -0.03
N VAL A 61 -0.69 -0.50 0.10
CA VAL A 61 -1.89 0.17 0.61
C VAL A 61 -1.85 0.33 2.13
N ASN A 62 -2.45 1.41 2.61
CA ASN A 62 -2.38 1.79 4.02
C ASN A 62 -3.20 0.89 4.96
N SER A 63 -3.97 -0.07 4.43
CA SER A 63 -4.82 -0.94 5.25
C SER A 63 -4.01 -1.90 6.13
N CYS A 64 -2.87 -2.41 5.63
CA CYS A 64 -1.95 -3.22 6.42
C CYS A 64 -0.53 -3.05 5.88
N LEU A 65 0.27 -2.32 6.62
CA LEU A 65 1.68 -2.09 6.33
C LEU A 65 2.48 -1.87 7.61
N GLY A 66 3.78 -2.09 7.52
CA GLY A 66 4.72 -1.74 8.58
C GLY A 66 5.98 -1.11 7.98
N TYR A 67 6.64 -0.24 8.73
CA TYR A 67 7.87 0.40 8.28
C TYR A 67 8.77 0.76 9.46
N PHE A 68 10.06 0.81 9.20
CA PHE A 68 10.99 1.41 10.13
C PHE A 68 10.87 2.93 10.05
N ASN A 69 10.71 3.58 11.20
CA ASN A 69 10.54 5.03 11.26
C ASN A 69 11.83 5.72 10.81
N ASP A 70 11.74 6.42 9.68
CA ASP A 70 12.83 7.24 9.14
C ASP A 70 12.38 8.70 9.10
N LYS A 71 13.07 9.57 9.83
CA LYS A 71 12.74 11.00 9.95
C LYS A 71 12.79 11.76 8.62
N ARG A 72 13.38 11.19 7.57
CA ARG A 72 13.41 11.76 6.22
C ARG A 72 12.10 11.58 5.46
N ILE A 73 11.25 10.64 5.92
CA ILE A 73 9.93 10.40 5.33
C ILE A 73 8.94 11.43 5.88
N LEU A 74 8.53 12.36 5.03
CA LEU A 74 7.64 13.47 5.38
C LEU A 74 6.40 13.45 4.50
N LEU A 75 5.28 12.98 5.04
CA LEU A 75 4.01 12.93 4.33
C LEU A 75 3.37 14.32 4.31
N THR A 76 2.90 14.73 3.14
CA THR A 76 2.40 16.10 2.90
C THR A 76 0.97 16.16 2.39
N VAL A 77 0.35 15.00 2.15
CA VAL A 77 -1.03 14.90 1.65
C VAL A 77 -1.94 14.22 2.66
N PRO A 78 -3.20 14.65 2.79
CA PRO A 78 -4.16 14.09 3.74
C PRO A 78 -4.77 12.75 3.27
N GLU A 79 -4.72 12.44 1.97
CA GLU A 79 -5.13 11.19 1.34
C GLU A 79 -4.07 10.76 0.33
N LYS A 80 -4.00 9.45 0.00
CA LYS A 80 -2.93 8.88 -0.85
C LYS A 80 -1.52 8.97 -0.23
N GLU A 81 -1.44 9.15 1.07
CA GLU A 81 -0.20 9.18 1.84
C GLU A 81 0.60 7.87 1.75
N ASP A 82 -0.09 6.75 1.51
CA ASP A 82 0.50 5.45 1.22
C ASP A 82 1.35 5.49 -0.08
N PHE A 83 0.86 6.15 -1.12
CA PHE A 83 1.61 6.37 -2.35
C PHE A 83 2.80 7.30 -2.13
N GLU A 84 2.60 8.42 -1.43
CA GLU A 84 3.68 9.34 -1.12
C GLU A 84 4.78 8.66 -0.31
N ARG A 85 4.40 7.84 0.67
CA ARG A 85 5.33 7.04 1.47
C ARG A 85 6.16 6.09 0.59
N CYS A 86 5.53 5.30 -0.27
CA CYS A 86 6.24 4.40 -1.16
C CYS A 86 7.23 5.13 -2.08
N ILE A 87 6.84 6.30 -2.62
CA ILE A 87 7.74 7.12 -3.44
C ILE A 87 8.96 7.55 -2.63
N GLN A 88 8.78 8.07 -1.41
CA GLN A 88 9.88 8.54 -0.58
C GLN A 88 10.82 7.40 -0.17
N PHE A 89 10.30 6.24 0.22
CA PHE A 89 11.14 5.06 0.49
C PHE A 89 11.96 4.66 -0.74
N ASN A 90 11.36 4.66 -1.93
CA ASN A 90 12.08 4.35 -3.17
C ASN A 90 13.16 5.39 -3.50
N LEU A 91 12.89 6.69 -3.35
CA LEU A 91 13.85 7.75 -3.60
C LEU A 91 15.03 7.72 -2.62
N LEU A 92 14.81 7.27 -1.40
CA LEU A 92 15.86 7.07 -0.40
C LEU A 92 16.59 5.72 -0.57
N MET A 93 16.27 4.96 -1.62
CA MET A 93 16.80 3.62 -1.88
C MET A 93 16.59 2.64 -0.71
N LEU A 94 15.51 2.85 0.07
CA LEU A 94 15.12 1.94 1.14
C LEU A 94 14.24 0.81 0.58
N PRO A 95 14.37 -0.42 1.10
CA PRO A 95 13.62 -1.55 0.59
C PRO A 95 12.11 -1.39 0.78
N ILE A 96 11.35 -1.75 -0.25
CA ILE A 96 9.90 -1.91 -0.20
C ILE A 96 9.59 -3.37 -0.48
N LEU A 97 9.05 -4.05 0.51
CA LEU A 97 8.69 -5.47 0.46
C LEU A 97 7.18 -5.62 0.28
N LYS A 98 6.76 -6.24 -0.79
CA LYS A 98 5.39 -6.67 -0.98
C LYS A 98 5.25 -8.15 -0.65
N ARG A 99 4.52 -8.46 0.44
CA ARG A 99 4.17 -9.81 0.87
C ARG A 99 3.04 -10.34 -0.02
N THR A 100 3.38 -10.88 -1.18
CA THR A 100 2.39 -11.23 -2.22
C THR A 100 1.60 -12.49 -1.90
N GLY A 101 2.11 -13.37 -1.05
CA GLY A 101 1.42 -14.55 -0.55
C GLY A 101 0.35 -14.26 0.50
N PHE A 102 0.11 -12.97 0.82
CA PHE A 102 -0.86 -12.56 1.84
C PHE A 102 -1.78 -11.49 1.30
N GLY A 103 -3.07 -11.60 1.62
CA GLY A 103 -4.09 -10.64 1.25
C GLY A 103 -4.91 -10.19 2.45
N ILE A 104 -5.50 -9.01 2.35
CA ILE A 104 -6.36 -8.47 3.40
C ILE A 104 -7.82 -8.55 2.99
N ARG A 105 -8.66 -9.00 3.93
CA ARG A 105 -10.12 -8.86 3.85
C ARG A 105 -10.51 -7.53 4.50
N THR A 106 -11.15 -6.68 3.74
CA THR A 106 -11.56 -5.34 4.21
C THR A 106 -12.96 -5.01 3.72
N ARG A 107 -13.68 -4.20 4.49
CA ARG A 107 -14.97 -3.60 4.09
C ARG A 107 -14.80 -2.16 3.67
N TYR A 108 -14.03 -1.91 2.63
CA TYR A 108 -13.83 -0.56 2.12
C TYR A 108 -15.16 0.20 1.95
N TRP A 109 -15.24 1.41 2.45
CA TRP A 109 -16.37 2.33 2.34
C TRP A 109 -17.65 1.90 3.10
N LYS A 110 -17.61 0.86 3.91
CA LYS A 110 -18.80 0.35 4.60
C LYS A 110 -18.77 0.55 6.11
N ASN A 111 -17.60 0.62 6.71
CA ASN A 111 -17.46 0.78 8.15
C ASN A 111 -17.59 2.24 8.55
N LYS A 112 -18.28 2.51 9.65
CA LYS A 112 -18.30 3.83 10.30
C LYS A 112 -16.95 4.10 10.93
N GLY A 113 -16.49 5.35 10.89
CA GLY A 113 -15.23 5.79 11.50
C GLY A 113 -14.21 6.30 10.50
N GLY A 114 -13.16 6.94 11.04
CA GLY A 114 -12.03 7.41 10.26
C GLY A 114 -12.36 8.46 9.20
N ILE A 115 -11.83 8.27 8.00
CA ILE A 115 -12.00 9.21 6.88
C ILE A 115 -13.46 9.26 6.39
N GLN A 116 -14.22 8.19 6.56
CA GLN A 116 -15.61 8.10 6.09
C GLN A 116 -16.55 9.01 6.89
N ASP A 117 -16.27 9.23 8.16
CA ASP A 117 -17.04 10.17 8.99
C ASP A 117 -16.61 11.64 8.76
N LYS A 118 -15.39 11.83 8.23
CA LYS A 118 -14.83 13.16 8.01
C LYS A 118 -15.29 13.82 6.72
N TYR A 119 -15.56 13.01 5.68
CA TYR A 119 -15.90 13.52 4.35
C TYR A 119 -17.07 12.75 3.76
N ASP A 120 -18.03 13.45 3.15
CA ASP A 120 -18.96 12.84 2.21
C ASP A 120 -18.20 12.31 0.96
N PHE A 121 -18.87 11.47 0.17
CA PHE A 121 -18.26 10.81 -0.97
C PHE A 121 -17.64 11.79 -1.99
N ASN A 122 -18.35 12.85 -2.35
CA ASN A 122 -17.88 13.81 -3.36
C ASN A 122 -16.68 14.60 -2.85
N ARG A 123 -16.77 15.09 -1.61
CA ARG A 123 -15.67 15.81 -0.96
C ARG A 123 -14.41 14.93 -0.84
N ARG A 124 -14.59 13.64 -0.53
CA ARG A 124 -13.47 12.71 -0.48
C ARG A 124 -12.80 12.51 -1.84
N ILE A 125 -13.58 12.41 -2.93
CA ILE A 125 -13.03 12.36 -4.30
C ILE A 125 -12.20 13.60 -4.61
N ASP A 126 -12.68 14.80 -4.24
CA ASP A 126 -11.94 16.05 -4.45
C ASP A 126 -10.64 16.11 -3.64
N VAL A 127 -10.66 15.66 -2.39
CA VAL A 127 -9.44 15.56 -1.57
C VAL A 127 -8.44 14.58 -2.18
N GLN A 128 -8.89 13.42 -2.65
CA GLN A 128 -8.04 12.44 -3.33
C GLN A 128 -7.42 13.00 -4.61
N ARG A 129 -8.21 13.75 -5.39
CA ARG A 129 -7.72 14.40 -6.62
C ARG A 129 -6.64 15.43 -6.32
N LYS A 130 -6.89 16.33 -5.37
CA LYS A 130 -5.91 17.33 -4.92
C LYS A 130 -4.62 16.68 -4.38
N SER A 131 -4.75 15.63 -3.57
CA SER A 131 -3.61 14.88 -3.06
C SER A 131 -2.79 14.25 -4.19
N ALA A 132 -3.45 13.65 -5.18
CA ALA A 132 -2.75 13.07 -6.34
C ALA A 132 -2.05 14.13 -7.18
N GLU A 133 -2.65 15.31 -7.39
CA GLU A 133 -2.02 16.45 -8.09
C GLU A 133 -0.78 16.96 -7.35
N ILE A 134 -0.84 17.07 -6.01
CA ILE A 134 0.31 17.45 -5.19
C ILE A 134 1.44 16.43 -5.36
N ILE A 135 1.13 15.13 -5.24
CA ILE A 135 2.12 14.05 -5.41
C ILE A 135 2.76 14.10 -6.81
N MET A 136 1.96 14.22 -7.88
CA MET A 136 2.48 14.27 -9.25
C MET A 136 3.38 15.48 -9.49
N ARG A 137 3.05 16.64 -8.89
CA ARG A 137 3.87 17.85 -9.00
C ARG A 137 5.16 17.76 -8.20
N LYS A 138 5.08 17.16 -7.00
CA LYS A 138 6.24 17.00 -6.10
C LYS A 138 7.22 15.93 -6.61
N TYR A 139 6.69 14.88 -7.26
CA TYR A 139 7.48 13.74 -7.74
C TYR A 139 7.23 13.50 -9.25
N PRO A 140 7.68 14.42 -10.11
CA PRO A 140 7.41 14.37 -11.54
C PRO A 140 7.95 13.08 -12.16
N GLY A 141 7.13 12.42 -12.96
CA GLY A 141 7.51 11.18 -13.64
C GLY A 141 7.36 9.88 -12.84
N MET A 142 7.17 9.96 -11.51
CA MET A 142 7.07 8.76 -10.65
C MET A 142 5.71 8.06 -10.75
N CYS A 143 4.65 8.81 -10.99
CA CYS A 143 3.30 8.29 -11.02
C CYS A 143 2.41 9.01 -12.05
N PHE A 144 1.22 8.46 -12.28
CA PHE A 144 0.17 9.06 -13.11
C PHE A 144 -1.21 8.73 -12.52
N VAL A 145 -2.19 9.53 -12.87
CA VAL A 145 -3.59 9.35 -12.44
C VAL A 145 -4.39 8.58 -13.46
N LYS A 146 -5.20 7.64 -13.00
CA LYS A 146 -6.30 7.02 -13.74
C LYS A 146 -7.59 7.29 -13.00
N ILE A 147 -8.57 7.89 -13.67
CA ILE A 147 -9.90 8.13 -13.09
C ILE A 147 -10.80 6.92 -13.42
N ARG A 148 -11.42 6.32 -12.41
CA ARG A 148 -12.40 5.25 -12.56
C ARG A 148 -13.74 5.81 -13.03
N LYS A 149 -14.63 4.95 -13.56
CA LYS A 149 -15.98 5.34 -14.03
C LYS A 149 -16.82 6.05 -12.96
N ASN A 150 -16.61 5.72 -11.68
CA ASN A 150 -17.29 6.33 -10.52
C ASN A 150 -16.59 7.60 -9.99
N GLY A 151 -15.62 8.15 -10.71
CA GLY A 151 -14.89 9.36 -10.34
C GLY A 151 -13.71 9.14 -9.38
N ILE A 152 -13.56 7.95 -8.80
CA ILE A 152 -12.46 7.65 -7.88
C ILE A 152 -11.11 7.80 -8.60
N VAL A 153 -10.20 8.48 -7.93
CA VAL A 153 -8.84 8.74 -8.42
C VAL A 153 -7.91 7.59 -8.04
N ASP A 154 -7.43 6.86 -9.05
CA ASP A 154 -6.40 5.84 -8.94
C ASP A 154 -5.03 6.46 -9.25
N LEU A 155 -4.16 6.53 -8.27
CA LEU A 155 -2.76 6.87 -8.50
C LEU A 155 -1.98 5.59 -8.83
N ARG A 156 -1.12 5.63 -9.86
CA ARG A 156 -0.35 4.47 -10.31
C ARG A 156 1.11 4.84 -10.52
N PHE A 157 2.00 3.96 -10.12
CA PHE A 157 3.43 4.15 -10.34
C PHE A 157 3.82 3.85 -11.80
N LYS A 158 4.83 4.57 -12.29
CA LYS A 158 5.50 4.26 -13.55
C LYS A 158 6.61 3.24 -13.24
N THR A 159 6.36 1.98 -13.52
CA THR A 159 7.22 0.84 -13.16
C THR A 159 8.63 0.86 -13.72
N ARG A 160 8.96 1.72 -14.70
CA ARG A 160 10.28 1.83 -15.31
C ARG A 160 11.32 2.62 -14.48
N MET A 161 10.93 3.18 -13.33
CA MET A 161 11.82 3.97 -12.47
C MET A 161 12.34 3.17 -11.27
N TYR A 162 12.45 1.85 -11.41
CA TYR A 162 13.00 1.00 -10.38
C TYR A 162 14.53 1.12 -10.38
N HIS A 163 15.07 1.73 -9.33
CA HIS A 163 16.49 1.57 -8.99
C HIS A 163 16.59 0.33 -8.11
N GLY A 164 17.00 -0.78 -8.74
CA GLY A 164 16.95 -2.10 -8.11
C GLY A 164 17.65 -2.17 -6.76
N PHE A 165 16.89 -2.50 -5.71
CA PHE A 165 17.44 -3.14 -4.53
C PHE A 165 17.49 -4.63 -4.85
N THR A 166 18.67 -5.18 -5.00
CA THR A 166 18.93 -6.62 -4.93
C THR A 166 19.26 -6.93 -3.48
N PRO A 167 18.51 -7.84 -2.80
CA PRO A 167 18.75 -8.17 -1.40
C PRO A 167 20.11 -8.83 -1.17
#